data_9adaaed7c9f05c34da3a70a5b723cd4c
#
_entry.id   9adaaed7c9f05c34da3a70a5b723cd4c
#
_cell.length_a   1.000
_cell.length_b   1.000
_cell.length_c   1.000
_cell.angle_alpha   90.00
_cell.angle_beta   90.00
_cell.angle_gamma   90.00
#
_symmetry.space_group_name_H-M   'P 1'
#
loop_
_entity.id
_entity.type
_entity.pdbx_description
1 polymer ?
#
loop_
_entity_poly.entity_id
_entity_poly.type
_entity_poly.pdbx_seq_one_letter_code
_entity_poly.pdbx_strand_id
1 'polypeptide(L)'
;MLAFGASVLFSCNKDEYLPPDWNYDIPQTALKTQTQIGAFYSNKTDQSWASAQGYTPQLNLVYEEGEVVGEEVYTSTQDGILTQQCQWADEAGIDFFIIAWNGGTAEQGLISAFEYYWTDETKVKLVLNYNFSHLHLTSLVGEGADFDTVIADFKALYATIFSKEYYYRMPDGRPIIILSGNYSAVYDYATFIPAFRQAMADYTAELQLEDPAVDDKVLDFYIMGENTTNWVAPQIDQEAARYLDGNYVKQWYPKNYYERWYCFYSFTDMAWQNWASYAETWGNDFVPCIYPEYYTTETGARSIERTADNYIDFCNVAKRNMGQQSIILINSWNDFANDTALEPTVEFGTQYLQITRDQLKKL
;
A
#
# COMPACT_ATOMS: atom_id res chain seq x y z
N MET A 1 -45.55 -47.60 25.55
CA MET A 1 -45.44 -46.13 25.34
C MET A 1 -44.05 -45.85 24.77
N LEU A 2 -43.96 -45.79 23.45
CA LEU A 2 -42.73 -45.55 22.72
C LEU A 2 -42.74 -44.09 22.32
N ALA A 3 -41.81 -43.30 22.85
CA ALA A 3 -41.60 -41.90 22.47
C ALA A 3 -40.74 -41.86 21.21
N PHE A 4 -41.28 -41.42 20.11
CA PHE A 4 -40.55 -41.10 18.90
C PHE A 4 -39.91 -39.69 19.09
N GLY A 5 -38.61 -39.66 19.23
CA GLY A 5 -37.85 -38.44 19.14
C GLY A 5 -37.71 -38.00 17.68
N ALA A 6 -38.35 -36.91 17.30
CA ALA A 6 -38.16 -36.29 16.01
C ALA A 6 -36.81 -35.54 16.02
N SER A 7 -35.83 -36.13 15.33
CA SER A 7 -34.57 -35.42 15.04
C SER A 7 -34.87 -34.36 13.96
N VAL A 8 -34.91 -33.11 14.34
CA VAL A 8 -34.93 -31.98 13.40
C VAL A 8 -33.52 -31.86 12.81
N LEU A 9 -33.35 -32.40 11.61
CA LEU A 9 -32.16 -32.11 10.80
C LEU A 9 -32.25 -30.66 10.34
N PHE A 10 -31.52 -29.78 10.99
CA PHE A 10 -31.26 -28.46 10.44
C PHE A 10 -30.38 -28.62 9.21
N SER A 11 -31.00 -28.57 8.04
CA SER A 11 -30.28 -28.32 6.79
C SER A 11 -29.70 -26.92 6.89
N CYS A 12 -28.41 -26.82 7.05
CA CYS A 12 -27.70 -25.54 6.87
C CYS A 12 -27.84 -25.16 5.40
N ASN A 13 -28.85 -24.40 5.06
CA ASN A 13 -28.93 -23.68 3.79
C ASN A 13 -27.91 -22.58 3.89
N LYS A 14 -26.83 -22.66 3.12
CA LYS A 14 -25.72 -21.68 3.15
C LYS A 14 -26.19 -20.25 2.87
N ASP A 15 -27.31 -20.10 2.18
CA ASP A 15 -27.91 -18.80 1.82
C ASP A 15 -28.65 -18.12 2.99
N GLU A 16 -28.99 -18.83 4.07
CA GLU A 16 -29.70 -18.25 5.23
C GLU A 16 -28.80 -17.58 6.27
N TYR A 17 -27.47 -17.71 6.14
CA TYR A 17 -26.52 -17.21 7.14
C TYR A 17 -25.94 -15.81 6.85
N LEU A 18 -26.29 -15.21 5.74
CA LEU A 18 -25.89 -13.81 5.48
C LEU A 18 -27.00 -12.89 6.01
N PRO A 19 -26.74 -12.07 7.04
CA PRO A 19 -27.69 -11.04 7.40
C PRO A 19 -28.00 -10.22 6.16
N PRO A 20 -29.28 -9.86 5.89
CA PRO A 20 -29.68 -9.06 4.74
C PRO A 20 -28.89 -7.75 4.60
N ASP A 21 -28.38 -7.25 5.71
CA ASP A 21 -27.66 -5.97 5.84
C ASP A 21 -26.20 -6.01 5.32
N TRP A 22 -25.68 -7.16 4.91
CA TRP A 22 -24.30 -7.29 4.45
C TRP A 22 -24.14 -7.04 2.95
N ASN A 23 -25.20 -7.06 2.19
CA ASN A 23 -25.21 -6.75 0.78
C ASN A 23 -26.00 -5.47 0.55
N TYR A 24 -25.32 -4.34 0.58
CA TYR A 24 -25.90 -3.03 0.35
C TYR A 24 -25.07 -2.22 -0.66
N ASP A 25 -25.73 -1.28 -1.33
CA ASP A 25 -25.07 -0.36 -2.24
C ASP A 25 -24.15 0.57 -1.47
N ILE A 26 -22.91 0.72 -1.91
CA ILE A 26 -21.93 1.59 -1.26
C ILE A 26 -22.38 3.06 -1.40
N PRO A 27 -22.60 3.76 -0.28
CA PRO A 27 -23.00 5.16 -0.36
C PRO A 27 -21.91 6.04 -0.98
N GLN A 28 -22.28 6.89 -1.90
CA GLN A 28 -21.41 7.95 -2.40
C GLN A 28 -20.94 8.81 -1.22
N THR A 29 -19.63 8.98 -1.09
CA THR A 29 -19.02 9.68 0.05
C THR A 29 -18.14 10.81 -0.45
N ALA A 30 -18.43 12.02 0.00
CA ALA A 30 -17.57 13.17 -0.27
C ALA A 30 -16.32 13.14 0.61
N LEU A 31 -15.21 13.61 0.09
CA LEU A 31 -14.02 13.87 0.89
C LEU A 31 -14.29 15.00 1.89
N LYS A 32 -13.80 14.86 3.10
CA LYS A 32 -13.87 15.89 4.15
C LYS A 32 -12.56 16.66 4.29
N THR A 33 -11.47 16.07 3.85
CA THR A 33 -10.11 16.59 3.96
C THR A 33 -9.32 16.22 2.71
N GLN A 34 -8.21 16.89 2.48
CA GLN A 34 -7.26 16.48 1.45
C GLN A 34 -6.68 15.12 1.81
N THR A 35 -6.65 14.22 0.85
CA THR A 35 -6.06 12.89 1.01
C THR A 35 -4.59 12.88 0.59
N GLN A 36 -3.84 11.98 1.21
CA GLN A 36 -2.49 11.60 0.81
C GLN A 36 -2.57 10.23 0.14
N ILE A 37 -2.17 10.12 -1.13
CA ILE A 37 -2.33 8.91 -1.91
C ILE A 37 -0.97 8.32 -2.25
N GLY A 38 -0.71 7.09 -1.77
CA GLY A 38 0.45 6.31 -2.15
C GLY A 38 0.10 5.14 -3.06
N ALA A 39 0.95 4.84 -4.03
CA ALA A 39 0.79 3.66 -4.87
C ALA A 39 2.01 2.74 -4.81
N PHE A 40 1.78 1.44 -4.56
CA PHE A 40 2.84 0.44 -4.59
C PHE A 40 3.41 0.31 -5.99
N TYR A 41 4.72 0.49 -6.12
CA TYR A 41 5.43 0.45 -7.39
C TYR A 41 6.23 -0.84 -7.50
N SER A 42 5.98 -1.61 -8.56
CA SER A 42 6.72 -2.83 -8.88
C SER A 42 7.92 -2.49 -9.76
N ASN A 43 9.15 -2.73 -9.25
CA ASN A 43 10.37 -2.54 -10.04
C ASN A 43 10.48 -3.61 -11.13
N LYS A 44 10.29 -3.23 -12.37
CA LYS A 44 10.41 -4.08 -13.55
C LYS A 44 11.86 -4.11 -14.01
N THR A 45 12.60 -5.14 -13.59
CA THR A 45 14.05 -5.26 -13.84
C THR A 45 14.40 -5.93 -15.16
N ASP A 46 13.43 -6.60 -15.78
CA ASP A 46 13.56 -7.28 -17.07
C ASP A 46 12.26 -7.19 -17.88
N GLN A 47 12.26 -7.69 -19.09
CA GLN A 47 11.14 -7.67 -20.03
C GLN A 47 10.27 -8.94 -20.00
N SER A 48 10.35 -9.75 -18.94
CA SER A 48 9.63 -11.04 -18.84
C SER A 48 8.24 -10.94 -18.22
N TRP A 49 7.86 -9.79 -17.66
CA TRP A 49 6.57 -9.60 -17.00
C TRP A 49 5.42 -9.43 -18.00
N ALA A 50 4.22 -9.83 -17.63
CA ALA A 50 3.02 -9.72 -18.41
C ALA A 50 1.79 -9.50 -17.52
N SER A 51 0.70 -8.99 -18.11
CA SER A 51 -0.61 -8.96 -17.48
C SER A 51 -1.20 -10.38 -17.40
N ALA A 52 -1.82 -10.72 -16.29
CA ALA A 52 -2.48 -12.01 -16.11
C ALA A 52 -3.73 -12.15 -17.00
N GLN A 53 -4.43 -11.05 -17.27
CA GLN A 53 -5.58 -10.97 -18.18
C GLN A 53 -5.21 -10.61 -19.64
N GLY A 54 -3.93 -10.34 -19.91
CA GLY A 54 -3.45 -9.99 -21.23
C GLY A 54 -3.65 -8.52 -21.62
N TYR A 55 -3.80 -7.61 -20.64
CA TYR A 55 -3.83 -6.17 -20.93
C TYR A 55 -2.48 -5.68 -21.43
N THR A 56 -2.51 -4.73 -22.37
CA THR A 56 -1.31 -4.11 -22.93
C THR A 56 -1.04 -2.75 -22.27
N PRO A 57 0.02 -2.62 -21.41
CA PRO A 57 0.43 -1.32 -20.89
C PRO A 57 0.75 -0.33 -22.02
N GLN A 58 0.29 0.91 -21.91
CA GLN A 58 0.55 1.91 -22.95
C GLN A 58 2.05 2.17 -23.15
N LEU A 59 2.87 2.02 -22.09
CA LEU A 59 4.32 2.17 -22.17
C LEU A 59 5.04 1.05 -22.96
N ASN A 60 4.34 -0.04 -23.27
CA ASN A 60 4.87 -1.08 -24.13
C ASN A 60 4.72 -0.74 -25.63
N LEU A 61 3.94 0.29 -25.99
CA LEU A 61 3.73 0.64 -27.39
C LEU A 61 4.95 1.38 -27.95
N VAL A 62 5.45 0.91 -29.08
CA VAL A 62 6.54 1.53 -29.85
C VAL A 62 5.93 2.39 -30.94
N TYR A 63 6.33 3.67 -31.00
CA TYR A 63 5.84 4.64 -31.96
C TYR A 63 6.91 5.05 -32.94
N GLU A 64 6.57 5.09 -34.22
CA GLU A 64 7.36 5.74 -35.30
C GLU A 64 6.45 6.74 -36.02
N GLU A 65 6.91 7.97 -36.19
CA GLU A 65 6.17 9.06 -36.85
C GLU A 65 4.73 9.26 -36.29
N GLY A 66 4.48 8.88 -35.02
CA GLY A 66 3.17 8.98 -34.38
C GLY A 66 2.23 7.78 -34.55
N GLU A 67 2.66 6.77 -35.29
CA GLU A 67 1.92 5.51 -35.50
C GLU A 67 2.51 4.39 -34.65
N VAL A 68 1.65 3.51 -34.11
CA VAL A 68 2.10 2.32 -33.35
C VAL A 68 2.67 1.31 -34.35
N VAL A 69 3.95 0.99 -34.23
CA VAL A 69 4.66 0.05 -35.09
C VAL A 69 4.96 -1.30 -34.42
N GLY A 70 4.79 -1.40 -33.11
CA GLY A 70 5.03 -2.64 -32.36
C GLY A 70 4.83 -2.49 -30.87
N GLU A 71 5.19 -3.54 -30.13
CA GLU A 71 5.16 -3.60 -28.69
C GLU A 71 6.52 -4.07 -28.16
N GLU A 72 7.01 -3.43 -27.12
CA GLU A 72 8.21 -3.82 -26.39
C GLU A 72 7.95 -3.67 -24.88
N VAL A 73 8.14 -4.74 -24.11
CA VAL A 73 7.93 -4.72 -22.67
C VAL A 73 8.98 -3.83 -22.01
N TYR A 74 8.56 -2.77 -21.35
CA TYR A 74 9.45 -1.81 -20.70
C TYR A 74 10.14 -2.37 -19.45
N THR A 75 11.26 -1.78 -19.06
CA THR A 75 11.84 -1.89 -17.72
C THR A 75 11.72 -0.56 -16.97
N SER A 76 11.65 -0.61 -15.63
CA SER A 76 11.41 0.58 -14.81
C SER A 76 12.50 1.66 -14.95
N THR A 77 13.72 1.28 -15.27
CA THR A 77 14.86 2.18 -15.43
C THR A 77 15.13 2.59 -16.89
N GLN A 78 14.32 2.12 -17.82
CA GLN A 78 14.40 2.52 -19.22
C GLN A 78 14.09 4.00 -19.39
N ASP A 79 14.78 4.65 -20.33
CA ASP A 79 14.65 6.08 -20.56
C ASP A 79 13.21 6.52 -20.88
N GLY A 80 12.76 7.60 -20.24
CA GLY A 80 11.41 8.15 -20.37
C GLY A 80 10.30 7.43 -19.59
N ILE A 81 10.50 6.20 -19.14
CA ILE A 81 9.45 5.42 -18.44
C ILE A 81 9.04 6.09 -17.13
N LEU A 82 9.99 6.33 -16.22
CA LEU A 82 9.70 6.98 -14.94
C LEU A 82 9.10 8.38 -15.12
N THR A 83 9.59 9.15 -16.08
CA THR A 83 9.07 10.48 -16.38
C THR A 83 7.59 10.42 -16.75
N GLN A 84 7.21 9.52 -17.65
CA GLN A 84 5.82 9.37 -18.09
C GLN A 84 4.94 8.82 -16.94
N GLN A 85 5.45 7.87 -16.18
CA GLN A 85 4.73 7.33 -15.03
C GLN A 85 4.48 8.39 -13.95
N CYS A 86 5.47 9.24 -13.65
CA CYS A 86 5.30 10.36 -12.72
C CYS A 86 4.28 11.39 -13.23
N GLN A 87 4.24 11.68 -14.53
CA GLN A 87 3.25 12.57 -15.12
C GLN A 87 1.84 12.00 -14.94
N TRP A 88 1.62 10.75 -15.29
CA TRP A 88 0.32 10.09 -15.10
C TRP A 88 -0.09 9.95 -13.62
N ALA A 89 0.87 9.68 -12.75
CA ALA A 89 0.61 9.61 -11.31
C ALA A 89 0.19 10.98 -10.74
N ASP A 90 0.84 12.08 -11.18
CA ASP A 90 0.42 13.44 -10.83
C ASP A 90 -0.97 13.76 -11.36
N GLU A 91 -1.28 13.38 -12.61
CA GLU A 91 -2.63 13.52 -13.17
C GLU A 91 -3.69 12.77 -12.36
N ALA A 92 -3.36 11.61 -11.81
CA ALA A 92 -4.22 10.83 -10.92
C ALA A 92 -4.31 11.41 -9.51
N GLY A 93 -3.40 12.33 -9.14
CA GLY A 93 -3.28 12.89 -7.81
C GLY A 93 -2.58 11.96 -6.82
N ILE A 94 -1.69 11.08 -7.30
CA ILE A 94 -0.84 10.25 -6.45
C ILE A 94 0.29 11.12 -5.92
N ASP A 95 0.50 11.10 -4.61
CA ASP A 95 1.51 11.91 -3.94
C ASP A 95 2.87 11.20 -3.87
N PHE A 96 2.85 9.85 -3.79
CA PHE A 96 4.09 9.08 -3.68
C PHE A 96 3.99 7.66 -4.22
N PHE A 97 5.09 7.17 -4.77
CA PHE A 97 5.30 5.76 -5.07
C PHE A 97 5.94 5.06 -3.86
N ILE A 98 5.47 3.84 -3.58
CA ILE A 98 6.00 2.99 -2.52
C ILE A 98 6.89 1.93 -3.16
N ILE A 99 8.19 2.03 -2.92
CA ILE A 99 9.20 1.14 -3.48
C ILE A 99 9.65 0.15 -2.42
N ALA A 100 9.64 -1.15 -2.76
CA ALA A 100 10.22 -2.17 -1.90
C ALA A 100 11.73 -1.92 -1.74
N TRP A 101 12.22 -1.98 -0.50
CA TRP A 101 13.64 -1.87 -0.18
C TRP A 101 14.12 -3.15 0.50
N ASN A 102 14.95 -3.90 -0.21
CA ASN A 102 15.59 -5.14 0.28
C ASN A 102 17.13 -5.00 0.29
N GLY A 103 17.65 -3.77 0.25
CA GLY A 103 19.09 -3.51 0.24
C GLY A 103 19.82 -3.89 -1.06
N GLY A 104 19.08 -4.29 -2.11
CA GLY A 104 19.63 -4.81 -3.35
C GLY A 104 20.04 -3.74 -4.36
N THR A 105 20.83 -4.16 -5.37
CA THR A 105 21.29 -3.28 -6.44
C THR A 105 20.15 -2.86 -7.39
N ALA A 106 19.10 -3.67 -7.51
CA ALA A 106 17.95 -3.37 -8.34
C ALA A 106 17.14 -2.18 -7.76
N GLU A 107 16.93 -2.18 -6.44
CA GLU A 107 16.25 -1.08 -5.75
C GLU A 107 17.09 0.19 -5.77
N GLN A 108 18.41 0.07 -5.53
CA GLN A 108 19.33 1.20 -5.65
C GLN A 108 19.34 1.79 -7.07
N GLY A 109 19.32 0.92 -8.09
CA GLY A 109 19.21 1.33 -9.49
C GLY A 109 17.93 2.11 -9.79
N LEU A 110 16.79 1.65 -9.29
CA LEU A 110 15.52 2.34 -9.45
C LEU A 110 15.51 3.71 -8.75
N ILE A 111 16.02 3.79 -7.50
CA ILE A 111 16.10 5.05 -6.76
C ILE A 111 17.04 6.04 -7.47
N SER A 112 18.19 5.58 -7.97
CA SER A 112 19.11 6.41 -8.73
C SER A 112 18.50 6.93 -10.03
N ALA A 113 17.73 6.09 -10.73
CA ALA A 113 16.99 6.51 -11.93
C ALA A 113 15.90 7.54 -11.56
N PHE A 114 15.17 7.31 -10.48
CA PHE A 114 14.18 8.27 -9.99
C PHE A 114 14.82 9.61 -9.63
N GLU A 115 15.94 9.62 -8.88
CA GLU A 115 16.69 10.83 -8.53
C GLU A 115 17.17 11.58 -9.80
N TYR A 116 17.59 10.85 -10.83
CA TYR A 116 18.04 11.43 -12.09
C TYR A 116 16.93 12.14 -12.86
N TYR A 117 15.73 11.55 -12.90
CA TYR A 117 14.59 12.11 -13.64
C TYR A 117 13.71 13.05 -12.82
N TRP A 118 13.87 13.04 -11.48
CA TRP A 118 13.10 13.91 -10.61
C TRP A 118 13.55 15.37 -10.73
N THR A 119 12.58 16.26 -10.80
CA THR A 119 12.80 17.72 -10.84
C THR A 119 11.82 18.39 -9.88
N ASP A 120 12.03 19.66 -9.59
CA ASP A 120 11.13 20.46 -8.74
C ASP A 120 9.69 20.55 -9.29
N GLU A 121 9.50 20.26 -10.58
CA GLU A 121 8.18 20.21 -11.20
C GLU A 121 7.49 18.84 -10.95
N THR A 122 8.24 17.81 -10.59
CA THR A 122 7.73 16.47 -10.28
C THR A 122 7.07 16.47 -8.90
N LYS A 123 5.74 16.28 -8.83
CA LYS A 123 5.02 16.28 -7.56
C LYS A 123 5.06 14.94 -6.86
N VAL A 124 5.14 13.84 -7.64
CA VAL A 124 5.21 12.50 -7.09
C VAL A 124 6.56 12.27 -6.42
N LYS A 125 6.54 11.75 -5.22
CA LYS A 125 7.73 11.46 -4.40
C LYS A 125 7.87 9.98 -4.11
N LEU A 126 8.88 9.58 -3.32
CA LEU A 126 9.12 8.20 -2.93
C LEU A 126 8.87 7.96 -1.45
N VAL A 127 8.40 6.75 -1.14
CA VAL A 127 8.36 6.14 0.19
C VAL A 127 8.99 4.76 0.10
N LEU A 128 9.80 4.38 1.07
CA LEU A 128 10.34 3.03 1.15
C LEU A 128 9.37 2.10 1.90
N ASN A 129 9.13 0.93 1.31
CA ASN A 129 8.63 -0.25 2.00
C ASN A 129 9.84 -1.09 2.41
N TYR A 130 10.31 -0.84 3.63
CA TYR A 130 11.55 -1.36 4.16
C TYR A 130 11.39 -2.79 4.66
N ASN A 131 12.16 -3.71 4.09
CA ASN A 131 12.17 -5.12 4.48
C ASN A 131 13.47 -5.45 5.21
N PHE A 132 13.36 -5.87 6.47
CA PHE A 132 14.50 -6.23 7.30
C PHE A 132 15.26 -7.47 6.83
N SER A 133 14.72 -8.26 5.89
CA SER A 133 15.31 -9.54 5.49
C SER A 133 16.75 -9.45 4.98
N HIS A 134 17.13 -8.33 4.37
CA HIS A 134 18.49 -8.10 3.88
C HIS A 134 19.54 -7.95 5.00
N LEU A 135 19.12 -7.66 6.21
CA LEU A 135 19.99 -7.54 7.38
C LEU A 135 20.23 -8.88 8.09
N HIS A 136 19.51 -9.94 7.69
CA HIS A 136 19.63 -11.27 8.28
C HIS A 136 19.50 -11.32 9.80
N LEU A 137 18.59 -10.52 10.35
CA LEU A 137 18.38 -10.38 11.78
C LEU A 137 17.94 -11.70 12.42
N THR A 138 18.39 -11.96 13.63
CA THR A 138 18.00 -13.12 14.44
C THR A 138 16.98 -12.75 15.50
N SER A 139 17.00 -11.49 15.97
CA SER A 139 16.06 -10.97 16.95
C SER A 139 15.99 -9.46 16.83
N LEU A 140 14.83 -8.90 16.51
CA LEU A 140 14.62 -7.45 16.47
C LEU A 140 13.87 -7.01 17.73
N VAL A 141 14.63 -6.51 18.69
CA VAL A 141 14.19 -5.90 19.94
C VAL A 141 14.79 -4.50 20.05
N GLY A 142 14.50 -3.77 21.13
CA GLY A 142 14.96 -2.39 21.31
C GLY A 142 16.43 -2.23 21.70
N GLU A 143 17.25 -3.29 21.62
CA GLU A 143 18.67 -3.28 22.00
C GLU A 143 19.46 -4.42 21.34
N GLY A 144 20.80 -4.35 21.39
CA GLY A 144 21.70 -5.40 20.93
C GLY A 144 22.12 -5.26 19.48
N ALA A 145 22.94 -6.21 19.00
CA ALA A 145 23.63 -6.12 17.72
C ALA A 145 22.69 -6.01 16.51
N ASP A 146 21.55 -6.69 16.53
CA ASP A 146 20.57 -6.61 15.45
C ASP A 146 19.90 -5.23 15.41
N PHE A 147 19.58 -4.66 16.59
CA PHE A 147 19.10 -3.29 16.69
C PHE A 147 20.12 -2.28 16.15
N ASP A 148 21.38 -2.38 16.61
CA ASP A 148 22.45 -1.50 16.16
C ASP A 148 22.66 -1.58 14.65
N THR A 149 22.49 -2.77 14.06
CA THR A 149 22.55 -2.98 12.60
C THR A 149 21.44 -2.22 11.88
N VAL A 150 20.21 -2.28 12.38
CA VAL A 150 19.09 -1.52 11.81
C VAL A 150 19.34 0.00 11.90
N ILE A 151 19.78 0.47 13.07
CA ILE A 151 20.07 1.90 13.26
C ILE A 151 21.18 2.37 12.32
N ALA A 152 22.24 1.59 12.13
CA ALA A 152 23.31 1.91 11.20
C ALA A 152 22.82 1.99 9.75
N ASP A 153 21.94 1.09 9.32
CA ASP A 153 21.36 1.09 7.98
C ASP A 153 20.47 2.33 7.77
N PHE A 154 19.61 2.69 8.75
CA PHE A 154 18.80 3.90 8.67
C PHE A 154 19.64 5.19 8.64
N LYS A 155 20.76 5.25 9.39
CA LYS A 155 21.72 6.36 9.31
C LYS A 155 22.35 6.46 7.91
N ALA A 156 22.68 5.34 7.27
CA ALA A 156 23.19 5.32 5.90
C ALA A 156 22.11 5.75 4.88
N LEU A 157 20.86 5.31 5.06
CA LEU A 157 19.73 5.71 4.22
C LEU A 157 19.38 7.20 4.38
N TYR A 158 19.62 7.80 5.52
CA TYR A 158 19.46 9.24 5.67
C TYR A 158 20.30 10.02 4.64
N ALA A 159 21.57 9.72 4.54
CA ALA A 159 22.47 10.43 3.64
C ALA A 159 22.11 10.27 2.15
N THR A 160 21.52 9.13 1.79
CA THR A 160 21.27 8.76 0.39
C THR A 160 19.81 8.93 -0.05
N ILE A 161 18.85 8.85 0.87
CA ILE A 161 17.41 8.80 0.52
C ILE A 161 16.59 9.75 1.38
N PHE A 162 16.59 9.61 2.73
CA PHE A 162 15.63 10.32 3.57
C PHE A 162 15.89 11.85 3.65
N SER A 163 17.11 12.31 3.39
CA SER A 163 17.44 13.74 3.33
C SER A 163 17.03 14.40 2.02
N LYS A 164 16.63 13.62 1.01
CA LYS A 164 16.36 14.13 -0.34
C LYS A 164 14.97 14.73 -0.47
N GLU A 165 14.83 15.75 -1.31
CA GLU A 165 13.55 16.41 -1.57
C GLU A 165 12.51 15.51 -2.24
N TYR A 166 12.95 14.51 -2.98
CA TYR A 166 12.07 13.52 -3.58
C TYR A 166 11.55 12.48 -2.58
N TYR A 167 12.00 12.46 -1.31
CA TYR A 167 11.41 11.60 -0.31
C TYR A 167 10.14 12.23 0.26
N TYR A 168 9.05 11.45 0.32
CA TYR A 168 7.75 11.98 0.72
C TYR A 168 7.70 12.32 2.21
N ARG A 169 7.16 13.49 2.50
CA ARG A 169 6.86 13.95 3.85
C ARG A 169 5.39 14.33 3.94
N MET A 170 4.78 13.96 5.03
CA MET A 170 3.42 14.35 5.36
C MET A 170 3.29 15.88 5.51
N PRO A 171 2.08 16.43 5.50
CA PRO A 171 1.86 17.86 5.72
C PRO A 171 2.41 18.40 7.04
N ASP A 172 2.59 17.53 8.04
CA ASP A 172 3.21 17.88 9.33
C ASP A 172 4.75 17.82 9.33
N GLY A 173 5.37 17.48 8.19
CA GLY A 173 6.81 17.40 7.98
C GLY A 173 7.42 16.01 8.20
N ARG A 174 6.69 15.06 8.80
CA ARG A 174 7.23 13.71 9.07
C ARG A 174 7.39 12.89 7.79
N PRO A 175 8.52 12.21 7.56
CA PRO A 175 8.65 11.25 6.48
C PRO A 175 7.81 10.00 6.76
N ILE A 176 7.26 9.37 5.71
CA ILE A 176 6.61 8.07 5.85
C ILE A 176 7.64 6.97 5.65
N ILE A 177 7.55 5.91 6.47
CA ILE A 177 8.25 4.63 6.24
C ILE A 177 7.25 3.49 6.42
N ILE A 178 7.33 2.49 5.55
CA ILE A 178 6.56 1.25 5.70
C ILE A 178 7.51 0.16 6.13
N LEU A 179 7.17 -0.56 7.20
CA LEU A 179 7.94 -1.70 7.66
C LEU A 179 7.27 -3.00 7.22
N SER A 180 8.01 -3.84 6.47
CA SER A 180 7.56 -5.17 6.05
C SER A 180 7.94 -6.23 7.06
N GLY A 181 7.18 -7.33 7.09
CA GLY A 181 7.48 -8.48 7.95
C GLY A 181 7.08 -8.30 9.40
N ASN A 182 6.08 -7.48 9.67
CA ASN A 182 5.64 -7.06 11.00
C ASN A 182 5.26 -8.19 11.96
N TYR A 183 4.96 -9.36 11.44
CA TYR A 183 4.44 -10.51 12.21
C TYR A 183 5.43 -11.66 12.29
N SER A 184 6.70 -11.39 12.05
CA SER A 184 7.74 -12.38 12.32
C SER A 184 7.88 -12.58 13.83
N ALA A 185 7.96 -13.83 14.29
CA ALA A 185 8.19 -14.17 15.69
C ALA A 185 9.53 -13.64 16.26
N VAL A 186 10.43 -13.18 15.39
CA VAL A 186 11.73 -12.58 15.79
C VAL A 186 11.62 -11.07 16.06
N TYR A 187 10.45 -10.43 15.78
CA TYR A 187 10.28 -9.00 15.92
C TYR A 187 9.41 -8.66 17.12
N ASP A 188 9.98 -7.96 18.08
CA ASP A 188 9.26 -7.40 19.24
C ASP A 188 9.08 -5.89 19.06
N TYR A 189 8.01 -5.50 18.42
CA TYR A 189 7.71 -4.09 18.15
C TYR A 189 7.40 -3.29 19.41
N ALA A 190 7.00 -3.93 20.51
CA ALA A 190 6.77 -3.26 21.78
C ALA A 190 8.03 -2.60 22.35
N THR A 191 9.18 -3.25 22.17
CA THR A 191 10.48 -2.71 22.57
C THR A 191 11.21 -2.01 21.44
N PHE A 192 11.12 -2.56 20.22
CA PHE A 192 11.84 -2.04 19.06
C PHE A 192 11.38 -0.62 18.67
N ILE A 193 10.07 -0.37 18.47
CA ILE A 193 9.59 0.91 17.93
C ILE A 193 9.93 2.09 18.85
N PRO A 194 9.69 2.04 20.18
CA PRO A 194 10.11 3.12 21.06
C PRO A 194 11.62 3.39 21.05
N ALA A 195 12.45 2.34 21.06
CA ALA A 195 13.90 2.47 21.00
C ALA A 195 14.37 3.02 19.65
N PHE A 196 13.77 2.58 18.54
CA PHE A 196 14.03 3.10 17.20
C PHE A 196 13.73 4.60 17.09
N ARG A 197 12.58 5.05 17.58
CA ARG A 197 12.22 6.47 17.60
C ARG A 197 13.21 7.29 18.41
N GLN A 198 13.63 6.80 19.57
CA GLN A 198 14.65 7.46 20.38
C GLN A 198 15.99 7.55 19.64
N ALA A 199 16.46 6.46 19.04
CA ALA A 199 17.73 6.45 18.30
C ALA A 199 17.69 7.40 17.08
N MET A 200 16.55 7.51 16.39
CA MET A 200 16.38 8.46 15.29
C MET A 200 16.34 9.91 15.78
N ALA A 201 15.72 10.19 16.92
CA ALA A 201 15.74 11.51 17.54
C ALA A 201 17.14 11.92 18.01
N ASP A 202 17.88 11.01 18.62
CA ASP A 202 19.27 11.24 19.03
C ASP A 202 20.15 11.53 17.81
N TYR A 203 19.99 10.77 16.72
CA TYR A 203 20.74 11.03 15.50
C TYR A 203 20.34 12.34 14.82
N THR A 204 19.07 12.73 14.84
CA THR A 204 18.64 14.07 14.37
C THR A 204 19.33 15.17 15.17
N ALA A 205 19.43 15.01 16.48
CA ALA A 205 20.18 15.97 17.32
C ALA A 205 21.68 16.02 16.98
N GLU A 206 22.32 14.88 16.69
CA GLU A 206 23.71 14.82 16.20
C GLU A 206 23.86 15.61 14.89
N LEU A 207 22.95 15.40 13.92
CA LEU A 207 22.95 16.11 12.64
C LEU A 207 22.78 17.63 12.82
N GLN A 208 21.94 18.07 13.75
CA GLN A 208 21.72 19.48 14.05
C GLN A 208 22.93 20.16 14.71
N LEU A 209 23.79 19.39 15.39
CA LEU A 209 25.07 19.94 15.89
C LEU A 209 26.03 20.26 14.74
N GLU A 210 25.96 19.51 13.64
CA GLU A 210 26.80 19.73 12.44
C GLU A 210 26.17 20.79 11.53
N ASP A 211 24.85 20.72 11.32
CA ASP A 211 24.07 21.68 10.52
C ASP A 211 22.76 22.05 11.24
N PRO A 212 22.72 23.25 11.88
CA PRO A 212 21.49 23.70 12.57
C PRO A 212 20.27 23.93 11.67
N ALA A 213 20.40 23.84 10.34
CA ALA A 213 19.27 23.93 9.40
C ALA A 213 18.55 22.59 9.20
N VAL A 214 19.08 21.49 9.72
CA VAL A 214 18.41 20.19 9.67
C VAL A 214 17.08 20.26 10.43
N ASP A 215 16.01 19.89 9.73
CA ASP A 215 14.65 19.84 10.27
C ASP A 215 14.56 18.83 11.45
N ASP A 216 13.91 19.23 12.54
CA ASP A 216 13.73 18.39 13.73
C ASP A 216 12.89 17.13 13.46
N LYS A 217 12.10 17.13 12.37
CA LYS A 217 11.27 16.00 11.94
C LYS A 217 11.91 15.14 10.84
N VAL A 218 13.15 15.41 10.48
CA VAL A 218 13.79 14.75 9.32
C VAL A 218 13.80 13.23 9.41
N LEU A 219 13.83 12.66 10.62
CA LEU A 219 13.77 11.23 10.93
C LEU A 219 12.66 10.87 11.94
N ASP A 220 11.72 11.79 12.20
CA ASP A 220 10.51 11.51 12.97
C ASP A 220 9.47 10.79 12.07
N PHE A 221 9.71 9.52 11.81
CA PHE A 221 8.92 8.76 10.87
C PHE A 221 7.47 8.55 11.31
N TYR A 222 6.54 8.75 10.36
CA TYR A 222 5.23 8.11 10.40
C TYR A 222 5.39 6.66 9.92
N ILE A 223 5.30 5.73 10.85
CA ILE A 223 5.60 4.32 10.61
C ILE A 223 4.32 3.55 10.28
N MET A 224 4.24 3.01 9.07
CA MET A 224 3.15 2.12 8.66
C MET A 224 3.60 0.67 8.60
N GLY A 225 2.66 -0.25 8.79
CA GLY A 225 2.90 -1.68 8.63
C GLY A 225 1.72 -2.43 8.01
N GLU A 226 2.06 -3.50 7.27
CA GLU A 226 1.07 -4.39 6.69
C GLU A 226 0.52 -5.35 7.73
N ASN A 227 -0.79 -5.47 7.80
CA ASN A 227 -1.47 -6.52 8.53
C ASN A 227 -1.71 -7.71 7.61
N THR A 228 -1.29 -8.89 8.04
CA THR A 228 -1.38 -10.11 7.24
C THR A 228 -2.72 -10.84 7.40
N THR A 229 -3.63 -10.32 8.20
CA THR A 229 -4.88 -10.99 8.46
C THR A 229 -5.94 -10.78 7.42
N ASN A 230 -6.73 -11.80 7.35
CA ASN A 230 -7.93 -11.88 6.56
C ASN A 230 -9.11 -11.30 7.34
N TRP A 231 -10.02 -10.58 6.73
CA TRP A 231 -11.42 -10.37 7.08
C TRP A 231 -11.80 -9.96 8.52
N VAL A 232 -10.93 -10.06 9.49
CA VAL A 232 -11.18 -9.71 10.88
C VAL A 232 -10.19 -8.66 11.36
N ALA A 233 -10.63 -7.81 12.27
CA ALA A 233 -9.74 -6.86 12.93
C ALA A 233 -8.58 -7.58 13.63
N PRO A 234 -7.41 -6.92 13.81
CA PRO A 234 -6.27 -7.51 14.48
C PRO A 234 -6.65 -8.15 15.80
N GLN A 235 -6.18 -9.37 16.00
CA GLN A 235 -6.33 -10.11 17.26
C GLN A 235 -5.15 -9.80 18.20
N ILE A 236 -5.18 -10.35 19.41
CA ILE A 236 -4.09 -10.16 20.40
C ILE A 236 -2.73 -10.58 19.87
N ASP A 237 -2.67 -11.64 19.05
CA ASP A 237 -1.46 -12.13 18.39
C ASP A 237 -0.88 -11.16 17.34
N GLN A 238 -1.62 -10.12 17.00
CA GLN A 238 -1.23 -9.04 16.10
C GLN A 238 -0.99 -7.73 16.83
N GLU A 239 -0.63 -7.81 18.07
CA GLU A 239 -0.39 -6.66 18.93
C GLU A 239 0.69 -5.70 18.39
N ALA A 240 1.59 -6.17 17.53
CA ALA A 240 2.57 -5.35 16.83
C ALA A 240 1.94 -4.13 16.13
N ALA A 241 0.72 -4.28 15.59
CA ALA A 241 -0.02 -3.20 14.95
C ALA A 241 -0.25 -1.97 15.86
N ARG A 242 -0.28 -2.15 17.17
CA ARG A 242 -0.53 -1.09 18.17
C ARG A 242 0.63 -0.10 18.31
N TYR A 243 1.84 -0.50 17.91
CA TYR A 243 3.04 0.31 18.04
C TYR A 243 3.36 1.13 16.79
N LEU A 244 2.58 0.93 15.72
CA LEU A 244 2.72 1.64 14.45
C LEU A 244 1.79 2.87 14.44
N ASP A 245 2.10 3.87 13.60
CA ASP A 245 1.22 5.02 13.41
C ASP A 245 0.06 4.69 12.48
N GLY A 246 0.29 3.81 11.50
CA GLY A 246 -0.73 3.37 10.56
C GLY A 246 -0.64 1.89 10.21
N ASN A 247 -1.80 1.30 9.94
CA ASN A 247 -1.92 -0.11 9.58
C ASN A 247 -2.76 -0.28 8.32
N TYR A 248 -2.31 -1.14 7.39
CA TYR A 248 -3.03 -1.44 6.16
C TYR A 248 -3.02 -2.94 5.84
N VAL A 249 -3.89 -3.35 4.92
CA VAL A 249 -3.89 -4.69 4.31
C VAL A 249 -3.67 -4.53 2.82
N LYS A 250 -2.52 -4.94 2.30
CA LYS A 250 -2.13 -4.71 0.91
C LYS A 250 -3.02 -5.43 -0.09
N GLN A 251 -3.34 -6.70 0.20
CA GLN A 251 -4.17 -7.54 -0.65
C GLN A 251 -5.39 -8.02 0.11
N TRP A 252 -6.46 -7.29 0.00
CA TRP A 252 -7.75 -7.64 0.56
C TRP A 252 -8.65 -8.20 -0.54
N TYR A 253 -8.86 -9.51 -0.55
CA TYR A 253 -9.68 -10.18 -1.53
C TYR A 253 -10.43 -11.38 -0.94
N PRO A 254 -11.56 -11.81 -1.55
CA PRO A 254 -12.32 -12.96 -1.08
C PRO A 254 -11.54 -14.26 -1.30
N LYS A 255 -11.03 -14.85 -0.24
CA LYS A 255 -10.33 -16.13 -0.27
C LYS A 255 -11.08 -17.16 0.56
N ASN A 256 -11.32 -18.32 0.01
CA ASN A 256 -11.80 -19.60 0.63
C ASN A 256 -13.01 -19.57 1.55
N TYR A 257 -13.16 -18.58 2.39
CA TYR A 257 -14.10 -18.66 3.49
C TYR A 257 -15.50 -18.23 3.12
N TYR A 258 -15.63 -17.44 2.09
CA TYR A 258 -16.87 -16.72 1.97
C TYR A 258 -17.21 -16.58 0.52
N GLU A 259 -18.22 -17.24 0.14
CA GLU A 259 -18.96 -17.00 -1.10
C GLU A 259 -19.51 -15.57 -1.14
N ARG A 260 -18.72 -14.59 -0.59
CA ARG A 260 -19.11 -13.18 -0.43
C ARG A 260 -18.50 -12.25 -1.46
N TRP A 261 -17.91 -12.81 -2.49
CA TRP A 261 -17.40 -12.03 -3.61
C TRP A 261 -18.49 -11.16 -4.27
N TYR A 262 -19.76 -11.61 -4.23
CA TYR A 262 -20.91 -10.84 -4.74
C TYR A 262 -21.29 -9.62 -3.87
N CYS A 263 -20.80 -9.54 -2.64
CA CYS A 263 -20.97 -8.41 -1.73
C CYS A 263 -19.61 -7.88 -1.24
N PHE A 264 -18.58 -7.99 -2.08
CA PHE A 264 -17.21 -7.70 -1.71
C PHE A 264 -17.06 -6.29 -1.10
N TYR A 265 -17.63 -5.28 -1.74
CA TYR A 265 -17.46 -3.89 -1.31
C TYR A 265 -18.20 -3.61 -0.01
N SER A 266 -19.43 -4.02 0.14
CA SER A 266 -20.21 -3.85 1.37
C SER A 266 -19.62 -4.64 2.54
N PHE A 267 -19.17 -5.87 2.28
CA PHE A 267 -18.48 -6.64 3.30
C PHE A 267 -17.15 -6.01 3.72
N THR A 268 -16.41 -5.49 2.76
CA THR A 268 -15.14 -4.78 3.02
C THR A 268 -15.40 -3.50 3.81
N ASP A 269 -16.42 -2.73 3.47
CA ASP A 269 -16.81 -1.52 4.22
C ASP A 269 -17.09 -1.85 5.69
N MET A 270 -17.86 -2.89 5.97
CA MET A 270 -18.13 -3.34 7.34
C MET A 270 -16.89 -3.85 8.07
N ALA A 271 -16.05 -4.62 7.40
CA ALA A 271 -14.81 -5.13 7.98
C ALA A 271 -13.85 -4.00 8.31
N TRP A 272 -13.70 -3.04 7.41
CA TRP A 272 -12.80 -1.90 7.60
C TRP A 272 -13.31 -0.90 8.63
N GLN A 273 -14.63 -0.76 8.83
CA GLN A 273 -15.18 -0.02 9.96
C GLN A 273 -14.68 -0.59 11.31
N ASN A 274 -14.67 -1.91 11.43
CA ASN A 274 -14.12 -2.56 12.63
C ASN A 274 -12.61 -2.29 12.77
N TRP A 275 -11.85 -2.40 11.67
CA TRP A 275 -10.42 -2.09 11.68
C TRP A 275 -10.13 -0.64 12.08
N ALA A 276 -10.85 0.32 11.50
CA ALA A 276 -10.73 1.73 11.84
C ALA A 276 -11.05 1.99 13.33
N SER A 277 -12.09 1.35 13.86
CA SER A 277 -12.44 1.45 15.29
C SER A 277 -11.36 0.88 16.21
N TYR A 278 -10.72 -0.23 15.85
CA TYR A 278 -9.60 -0.76 16.63
C TYR A 278 -8.38 0.17 16.54
N ALA A 279 -8.05 0.68 15.36
CA ALA A 279 -6.97 1.64 15.18
C ALA A 279 -7.18 2.89 16.04
N GLU A 280 -8.39 3.47 16.03
CA GLU A 280 -8.74 4.60 16.88
C GLU A 280 -8.56 4.28 18.38
N THR A 281 -8.96 3.09 18.81
CA THR A 281 -8.78 2.64 20.21
C THR A 281 -7.30 2.56 20.60
N TRP A 282 -6.43 2.24 19.65
CA TRP A 282 -4.99 2.16 19.89
C TRP A 282 -4.27 3.48 19.65
N GLY A 283 -4.96 4.52 19.14
CA GLY A 283 -4.38 5.82 18.84
C GLY A 283 -3.55 5.84 17.57
N ASN A 284 -3.81 4.91 16.64
CA ASN A 284 -3.20 4.87 15.31
C ASN A 284 -4.24 4.91 14.20
N ASP A 285 -3.81 4.94 12.93
CA ASP A 285 -4.69 5.01 11.78
C ASP A 285 -4.90 3.63 11.13
N PHE A 286 -6.12 3.37 10.70
CA PHE A 286 -6.36 2.42 9.63
C PHE A 286 -6.16 3.12 8.29
N VAL A 287 -5.33 2.51 7.43
CA VAL A 287 -5.00 3.04 6.11
C VAL A 287 -5.60 2.12 5.04
N PRO A 288 -6.70 2.51 4.39
CA PRO A 288 -7.29 1.73 3.32
C PRO A 288 -6.30 1.51 2.17
N CYS A 289 -6.27 0.28 1.63
CA CYS A 289 -5.49 -0.05 0.46
C CYS A 289 -6.40 -0.67 -0.60
N ILE A 290 -6.61 0.04 -1.70
CA ILE A 290 -7.57 -0.29 -2.76
C ILE A 290 -6.87 -0.61 -4.08
N TYR A 291 -7.62 -1.14 -5.03
CA TYR A 291 -7.14 -1.48 -6.36
C TYR A 291 -8.31 -1.50 -7.38
N PRO A 292 -8.02 -1.24 -8.69
CA PRO A 292 -9.09 -1.29 -9.71
C PRO A 292 -9.55 -2.70 -10.05
N GLU A 293 -8.67 -3.70 -9.85
CA GLU A 293 -8.91 -5.11 -10.12
C GLU A 293 -8.01 -5.98 -9.26
N TYR A 294 -8.40 -7.20 -9.03
CA TYR A 294 -7.52 -8.26 -8.55
C TYR A 294 -7.85 -9.57 -9.25
N TYR A 295 -6.92 -10.07 -10.05
CA TYR A 295 -7.03 -11.37 -10.70
C TYR A 295 -6.15 -12.40 -10.01
N THR A 296 -6.66 -13.61 -9.81
CA THR A 296 -5.91 -14.70 -9.21
C THR A 296 -6.30 -16.05 -9.82
N THR A 297 -5.29 -16.89 -9.99
CA THR A 297 -5.43 -18.31 -10.35
C THR A 297 -5.43 -19.23 -9.12
N GLU A 298 -5.32 -18.66 -7.92
CA GLU A 298 -5.27 -19.43 -6.68
C GLU A 298 -6.57 -20.18 -6.45
N THR A 299 -6.48 -21.48 -6.18
CA THR A 299 -7.67 -22.32 -5.92
C THR A 299 -8.46 -21.80 -4.73
N GLY A 300 -9.77 -21.58 -4.93
CA GLY A 300 -10.69 -21.07 -3.91
C GLY A 300 -10.68 -19.56 -3.71
N ALA A 301 -9.77 -18.83 -4.34
CA ALA A 301 -9.83 -17.37 -4.39
C ALA A 301 -10.81 -16.88 -5.45
N ARG A 302 -11.26 -15.63 -5.32
CA ARG A 302 -12.15 -14.97 -6.29
C ARG A 302 -11.46 -13.74 -6.84
N SER A 303 -11.56 -13.53 -8.13
CA SER A 303 -11.10 -12.30 -8.79
C SER A 303 -12.09 -11.16 -8.53
N ILE A 304 -11.58 -9.96 -8.44
CA ILE A 304 -12.35 -8.71 -8.38
C ILE A 304 -12.29 -8.08 -9.76
N GLU A 305 -13.44 -7.90 -10.37
CA GLU A 305 -13.56 -7.45 -11.76
C GLU A 305 -13.26 -5.97 -11.92
N ARG A 306 -12.52 -5.62 -12.99
CA ARG A 306 -12.20 -4.24 -13.37
C ARG A 306 -13.40 -3.60 -14.07
N THR A 307 -14.19 -2.84 -13.32
CA THR A 307 -15.22 -1.95 -13.86
C THR A 307 -15.10 -0.57 -13.20
N ALA A 308 -15.59 0.47 -13.88
CA ALA A 308 -15.60 1.82 -13.33
C ALA A 308 -16.41 1.89 -12.03
N ASP A 309 -17.59 1.28 -12.01
CA ASP A 309 -18.49 1.29 -10.84
C ASP A 309 -17.85 0.57 -9.65
N ASN A 310 -17.26 -0.60 -9.87
CA ASN A 310 -16.55 -1.35 -8.83
C ASN A 310 -15.41 -0.53 -8.21
N TYR A 311 -14.63 0.15 -9.03
CA TYR A 311 -13.52 0.95 -8.51
C TYR A 311 -14.01 2.21 -7.80
N ILE A 312 -15.08 2.85 -8.27
CA ILE A 312 -15.75 3.96 -7.58
C ILE A 312 -16.27 3.51 -6.21
N ASP A 313 -16.91 2.34 -6.14
CA ASP A 313 -17.36 1.77 -4.87
C ASP A 313 -16.19 1.52 -3.91
N PHE A 314 -15.07 0.98 -4.40
CA PHE A 314 -13.89 0.78 -3.56
C PHE A 314 -13.29 2.12 -3.08
N CYS A 315 -13.26 3.14 -3.92
CA CYS A 315 -12.88 4.50 -3.49
C CYS A 315 -13.81 5.03 -2.39
N ASN A 316 -15.13 4.80 -2.50
CA ASN A 316 -16.08 5.20 -1.47
C ASN A 316 -15.89 4.42 -0.17
N VAL A 317 -15.63 3.12 -0.23
CA VAL A 317 -15.25 2.31 0.94
C VAL A 317 -14.00 2.88 1.61
N ALA A 318 -12.97 3.23 0.85
CA ALA A 318 -11.76 3.85 1.39
C ALA A 318 -12.05 5.17 2.11
N LYS A 319 -12.80 6.08 1.47
CA LYS A 319 -13.18 7.40 2.06
C LYS A 319 -13.95 7.27 3.37
N ARG A 320 -14.75 6.23 3.52
CA ARG A 320 -15.56 5.97 4.72
C ARG A 320 -14.74 5.47 5.91
N ASN A 321 -13.60 4.82 5.63
CA ASN A 321 -12.84 4.06 6.61
C ASN A 321 -11.41 4.57 6.84
N MET A 322 -10.95 5.59 6.11
CA MET A 322 -9.61 6.15 6.30
C MET A 322 -9.46 6.80 7.68
N GLY A 323 -8.27 6.67 8.25
CA GLY A 323 -7.90 7.26 9.54
C GLY A 323 -7.71 8.78 9.49
N GLN A 324 -7.26 9.35 10.61
CA GLN A 324 -7.17 10.81 10.80
C GLN A 324 -6.17 11.49 9.86
N GLN A 325 -5.10 10.80 9.48
CA GLN A 325 -4.11 11.33 8.54
C GLN A 325 -4.58 11.31 7.08
N SER A 326 -5.77 10.76 6.81
CA SER A 326 -6.39 10.74 5.48
C SER A 326 -5.49 10.12 4.40
N ILE A 327 -4.74 9.07 4.75
CA ILE A 327 -3.88 8.32 3.83
C ILE A 327 -4.71 7.20 3.18
N ILE A 328 -4.59 7.07 1.87
CA ILE A 328 -5.13 5.96 1.09
C ILE A 328 -4.00 5.36 0.25
N LEU A 329 -3.87 4.05 0.24
CA LEU A 329 -2.91 3.33 -0.58
C LEU A 329 -3.60 2.69 -1.78
N ILE A 330 -2.86 2.57 -2.87
CA ILE A 330 -3.29 1.87 -4.09
C ILE A 330 -2.32 0.71 -4.32
N ASN A 331 -2.84 -0.48 -4.37
CA ASN A 331 -2.11 -1.66 -4.76
C ASN A 331 -2.62 -2.13 -6.12
N SER A 332 -1.97 -1.69 -7.23
CA SER A 332 -0.65 -1.07 -7.32
C SER A 332 -0.62 0.03 -8.39
N TRP A 333 0.55 0.65 -8.58
CA TRP A 333 0.80 1.45 -9.77
C TRP A 333 0.88 0.54 -11.01
N ASN A 334 1.75 -0.50 -10.98
CA ASN A 334 2.10 -1.28 -12.17
C ASN A 334 2.30 -2.79 -11.93
N ASP A 335 1.58 -3.40 -10.98
CA ASP A 335 1.58 -4.86 -10.82
C ASP A 335 0.57 -5.50 -11.78
N PHE A 336 1.02 -5.78 -13.00
CA PHE A 336 0.23 -6.46 -14.03
C PHE A 336 0.12 -7.97 -13.81
N ALA A 337 0.97 -8.57 -12.97
CA ALA A 337 0.90 -10.01 -12.70
C ALA A 337 -0.37 -10.40 -11.92
N ASN A 338 -0.90 -9.47 -11.11
CA ASN A 338 -2.17 -9.60 -10.41
C ASN A 338 -3.28 -8.71 -11.00
N ASP A 339 -3.00 -8.01 -12.11
CA ASP A 339 -3.86 -7.01 -12.77
C ASP A 339 -4.38 -5.91 -11.81
N THR A 340 -3.64 -5.65 -10.73
CA THR A 340 -3.96 -4.55 -9.81
C THR A 340 -3.49 -3.19 -10.31
N ALA A 341 -2.84 -3.15 -11.47
CA ALA A 341 -2.20 -1.96 -12.00
C ALA A 341 -3.19 -0.82 -12.26
N LEU A 342 -2.82 0.38 -11.79
CA LEU A 342 -3.51 1.64 -12.11
C LEU A 342 -2.95 2.28 -13.38
N GLU A 343 -1.70 1.96 -13.73
CA GLU A 343 -1.01 2.44 -14.94
C GLU A 343 -1.86 2.25 -16.18
N PRO A 344 -1.93 3.24 -17.10
CA PRO A 344 -2.73 3.16 -18.32
C PRO A 344 -2.42 1.97 -19.19
N THR A 345 -3.46 1.32 -19.70
CA THR A 345 -3.39 0.26 -20.70
C THR A 345 -4.10 0.69 -21.98
N VAL A 346 -3.88 -0.06 -23.06
CA VAL A 346 -4.56 0.19 -24.34
C VAL A 346 -6.09 0.04 -24.19
N GLU A 347 -6.52 -0.93 -23.39
CA GLU A 347 -7.95 -1.27 -23.21
C GLU A 347 -8.71 -0.20 -22.42
N PHE A 348 -8.07 0.44 -21.45
CA PHE A 348 -8.75 1.35 -20.50
C PHE A 348 -8.27 2.80 -20.60
N GLY A 349 -7.17 3.08 -21.30
CA GLY A 349 -6.60 4.42 -21.36
C GLY A 349 -6.31 4.97 -19.98
N THR A 350 -6.64 6.25 -19.75
CA THR A 350 -6.46 6.95 -18.47
C THR A 350 -7.69 6.93 -17.57
N GLN A 351 -8.70 6.09 -17.87
CA GLN A 351 -9.97 6.08 -17.17
C GLN A 351 -9.80 5.94 -15.64
N TYR A 352 -8.97 5.01 -15.20
CA TYR A 352 -8.78 4.75 -13.77
C TYR A 352 -7.95 5.84 -13.07
N LEU A 353 -7.06 6.53 -13.79
CA LEU A 353 -6.40 7.74 -13.28
C LEU A 353 -7.41 8.85 -13.00
N GLN A 354 -8.34 9.06 -13.93
CA GLN A 354 -9.40 10.07 -13.79
C GLN A 354 -10.33 9.74 -12.62
N ILE A 355 -10.76 8.46 -12.49
CA ILE A 355 -11.59 8.02 -11.35
C ILE A 355 -10.85 8.25 -10.03
N THR A 356 -9.56 7.87 -9.95
CA THR A 356 -8.74 8.07 -8.75
C THR A 356 -8.73 9.54 -8.34
N ARG A 357 -8.41 10.44 -9.27
CA ARG A 357 -8.40 11.88 -9.01
C ARG A 357 -9.78 12.39 -8.60
N ASP A 358 -10.82 12.01 -9.33
CA ASP A 358 -12.18 12.55 -9.14
C ASP A 358 -12.80 12.04 -7.82
N GLN A 359 -12.48 10.82 -7.41
CA GLN A 359 -12.98 10.23 -6.17
C GLN A 359 -12.14 10.57 -4.94
N LEU A 360 -10.82 10.72 -5.10
CA LEU A 360 -9.90 10.76 -3.96
C LEU A 360 -9.17 12.12 -3.79
N LYS A 361 -9.28 13.07 -4.72
CA LYS A 361 -8.63 14.39 -4.63
C LYS A 361 -9.58 15.57 -4.72
N LYS A 362 -10.78 15.39 -5.25
CA LYS A 362 -11.76 16.48 -5.34
C LYS A 362 -12.58 16.58 -4.04
N LEU A 363 -12.41 17.68 -3.32
CA LEU A 363 -13.22 18.07 -2.16
C LEU A 363 -14.59 18.59 -2.59
#